data_1bfb49918124a4e7b00a57681e7cc21c
#
_entry.id   1bfb49918124a4e7b00a57681e7cc21c
#
_cell.length_a   1.000
_cell.length_b   1.000
_cell.length_c   1.000
_cell.angle_alpha   90.00
_cell.angle_beta   90.00
_cell.angle_gamma   90.00
#
_symmetry.space_group_name_H-M   'P 1'
#
loop_
_entity.id
_entity.type
_entity.pdbx_description
1 polymer ?
#
loop_
_entity_poly.entity_id
_entity_poly.type
_entity_poly.pdbx_seq_one_letter_code
_entity_poly.pdbx_strand_id
1 'polypeptide(L)'
;PYFSFKKYQVEDGLSHNTVWCALQDSYGFIWLGTSDGLNRYDGRGNKVYRNVLNEKFSLENNFVEALIEVDKNLWVGTNSGLYIYDRDTDRFSYFDKTTQYNVYISSEIKKIIKTENGLIWIATLGQGFFIYDPKTEVLTQNSVQTSFVWDLCQSADRKRVYISSLQEGLLCFDENGKFLRTYEISLDINASDSYKVNCIQNIDGDIWIGAGSNLLSRLDERTEAID
;
A
#
# COMPACT_ATOMS: atom_id res chain seq x y z
N PRO A 1 24.94 9.23 21.77
CA PRO A 1 23.55 9.04 22.21
C PRO A 1 23.27 7.55 22.36
N TYR A 2 22.72 7.13 23.51
CA TYR A 2 22.27 5.77 23.72
C TYR A 2 20.81 5.70 23.24
N PHE A 3 20.50 4.80 22.30
CA PHE A 3 19.13 4.51 21.92
C PHE A 3 18.57 3.40 22.80
N SER A 4 17.41 3.62 23.38
CA SER A 4 16.66 2.60 24.11
C SER A 4 15.51 2.14 23.21
N PHE A 5 15.41 0.84 22.99
CA PHE A 5 14.32 0.23 22.22
C PHE A 5 13.37 -0.48 23.19
N LYS A 6 12.08 -0.17 23.04
CA LYS A 6 11.03 -0.92 23.71
C LYS A 6 10.39 -1.86 22.71
N LYS A 7 10.38 -3.14 23.00
CA LYS A 7 9.64 -4.15 22.23
C LYS A 7 8.17 -4.07 22.60
N TYR A 8 7.30 -4.16 21.59
CA TYR A 8 5.86 -4.16 21.75
C TYR A 8 5.29 -5.41 21.10
N GLN A 9 4.59 -6.25 21.84
CA GLN A 9 4.18 -7.58 21.45
C GLN A 9 2.72 -7.86 21.84
N VAL A 10 2.27 -9.09 21.55
CA VAL A 10 0.92 -9.56 21.93
C VAL A 10 0.71 -9.47 23.45
N GLU A 11 1.74 -9.73 24.25
CA GLU A 11 1.73 -9.61 25.71
C GLU A 11 1.50 -8.17 26.19
N ASP A 12 1.83 -7.18 25.35
CA ASP A 12 1.61 -5.75 25.60
C ASP A 12 0.26 -5.25 25.04
N GLY A 13 -0.53 -6.13 24.42
CA GLY A 13 -1.85 -5.83 23.86
C GLY A 13 -1.92 -5.69 22.33
N LEU A 14 -0.83 -6.01 21.61
CA LEU A 14 -0.87 -6.08 20.14
C LEU A 14 -1.69 -7.29 19.68
N SER A 15 -2.42 -7.17 18.59
CA SER A 15 -3.27 -8.26 18.10
C SER A 15 -2.48 -9.44 17.53
N HIS A 16 -1.30 -9.18 16.94
CA HIS A 16 -0.38 -10.19 16.40
C HIS A 16 1.03 -9.62 16.31
N ASN A 17 2.05 -10.46 16.49
CA ASN A 17 3.47 -10.03 16.47
C ASN A 17 3.99 -9.65 15.08
N THR A 18 3.33 -10.09 14.00
CA THR A 18 3.64 -9.66 12.64
C THR A 18 2.88 -8.39 12.33
N VAL A 19 3.60 -7.28 12.21
CA VAL A 19 3.09 -5.98 11.80
C VAL A 19 3.50 -5.74 10.34
N TRP A 20 2.52 -5.55 9.46
CA TRP A 20 2.73 -5.32 8.04
C TRP A 20 2.84 -3.85 7.69
N CYS A 21 2.08 -3.02 8.37
CA CYS A 21 2.06 -1.58 8.14
C CYS A 21 1.84 -0.80 9.42
N ALA A 22 2.33 0.43 9.41
CA ALA A 22 2.14 1.39 10.51
C ALA A 22 1.83 2.77 9.94
N LEU A 23 0.95 3.50 10.60
CA LEU A 23 0.59 4.87 10.26
C LEU A 23 0.36 5.69 11.53
N GLN A 24 0.96 6.86 11.62
CA GLN A 24 0.52 7.87 12.58
C GLN A 24 -0.50 8.78 11.90
N ASP A 25 -1.69 8.85 12.47
CA ASP A 25 -2.75 9.68 11.91
C ASP A 25 -2.66 11.15 12.37
N SER A 26 -3.47 12.01 11.77
CA SER A 26 -3.51 13.45 12.08
C SER A 26 -3.96 13.78 13.51
N TYR A 27 -4.53 12.81 14.24
CA TYR A 27 -4.91 12.92 15.65
C TYR A 27 -3.81 12.45 16.61
N GLY A 28 -2.70 11.90 16.06
CA GLY A 28 -1.56 11.39 16.82
C GLY A 28 -1.68 9.93 17.26
N PHE A 29 -2.75 9.21 16.89
CA PHE A 29 -2.84 7.78 17.12
C PHE A 29 -1.88 7.01 16.19
N ILE A 30 -1.28 5.94 16.70
CA ILE A 30 -0.51 5.02 15.88
C ILE A 30 -1.40 3.83 15.53
N TRP A 31 -1.57 3.61 14.23
CA TRP A 31 -2.28 2.48 13.68
C TRP A 31 -1.30 1.42 13.23
N LEU A 32 -1.54 0.17 13.59
CA LEU A 32 -0.70 -0.98 13.26
C LEU A 32 -1.57 -2.05 12.59
N GLY A 33 -1.33 -2.29 11.30
CA GLY A 33 -1.94 -3.40 10.57
C GLY A 33 -1.15 -4.67 10.78
N THR A 34 -1.82 -5.74 11.18
CA THR A 34 -1.20 -7.02 11.53
C THR A 34 -1.82 -8.19 10.78
N SER A 35 -1.27 -9.39 10.97
CA SER A 35 -1.87 -10.63 10.44
C SER A 35 -3.18 -11.02 11.11
N ASP A 36 -3.57 -10.38 12.22
CA ASP A 36 -4.79 -10.70 12.96
C ASP A 36 -5.47 -9.45 13.56
N GLY A 37 -5.72 -8.48 12.71
CA GLY A 37 -6.49 -7.29 13.03
C GLY A 37 -5.73 -5.98 12.88
N LEU A 38 -6.46 -4.90 13.07
CA LEU A 38 -5.99 -3.53 13.08
C LEU A 38 -5.92 -3.03 14.53
N ASN A 39 -4.81 -2.41 14.91
CA ASN A 39 -4.60 -1.89 16.23
C ASN A 39 -4.52 -0.36 16.19
N ARG A 40 -5.17 0.32 17.14
CA ARG A 40 -5.03 1.75 17.38
C ARG A 40 -4.40 1.98 18.74
N TYR A 41 -3.20 2.50 18.74
CA TYR A 41 -2.44 2.83 19.95
C TYR A 41 -2.54 4.32 20.26
N ASP A 42 -2.88 4.67 21.49
CA ASP A 42 -3.10 6.06 21.95
C ASP A 42 -1.96 6.57 22.86
N GLY A 43 -0.84 5.84 22.96
CA GLY A 43 0.25 6.14 23.86
C GLY A 43 0.15 5.44 25.23
N ARG A 44 -1.00 4.85 25.56
CA ARG A 44 -1.26 4.17 26.84
C ARG A 44 -1.72 2.74 26.64
N GLY A 45 -2.60 2.51 25.66
CA GLY A 45 -3.17 1.19 25.39
C GLY A 45 -3.53 1.01 23.94
N ASN A 46 -3.90 -0.23 23.61
CA ASN A 46 -4.32 -0.64 22.29
C ASN A 46 -5.82 -0.88 22.25
N LYS A 47 -6.48 -0.34 21.22
CA LYS A 47 -7.79 -0.82 20.80
C LYS A 47 -7.60 -1.70 19.58
N VAL A 48 -8.10 -2.94 19.66
CA VAL A 48 -7.99 -3.93 18.58
C VAL A 48 -9.32 -4.00 17.83
N TYR A 49 -9.24 -3.97 16.50
CA TYR A 49 -10.36 -4.15 15.59
C TYR A 49 -10.15 -5.43 14.80
N ARG A 50 -11.16 -6.28 14.80
CA ARG A 50 -11.20 -7.58 14.10
C ARG A 50 -12.54 -7.80 13.43
N ASN A 51 -12.59 -8.84 12.62
CA ASN A 51 -13.85 -9.40 12.18
C ASN A 51 -14.64 -9.91 13.40
N VAL A 52 -15.87 -9.46 13.51
CA VAL A 52 -16.81 -9.95 14.53
C VAL A 52 -18.02 -10.55 13.82
N LEU A 53 -18.22 -11.83 14.02
CA LEU A 53 -19.30 -12.57 13.37
C LEU A 53 -20.66 -11.93 13.66
N ASN A 54 -21.44 -11.67 12.60
CA ASN A 54 -22.76 -11.01 12.63
C ASN A 54 -22.74 -9.53 13.04
N GLU A 55 -21.58 -8.89 13.10
CA GLU A 55 -21.46 -7.44 13.31
C GLU A 55 -21.18 -6.72 11.99
N LYS A 56 -22.19 -6.11 11.42
CA LYS A 56 -22.19 -5.51 10.08
C LYS A 56 -21.11 -4.45 9.84
N PHE A 57 -20.63 -3.79 10.89
CA PHE A 57 -19.70 -2.67 10.82
C PHE A 57 -18.33 -2.99 11.42
N SER A 58 -18.01 -4.26 11.59
CA SER A 58 -16.69 -4.72 11.97
C SER A 58 -15.76 -4.77 10.75
N LEU A 59 -14.47 -4.92 10.99
CA LEU A 59 -13.49 -5.20 9.94
C LEU A 59 -13.71 -6.65 9.46
N GLU A 60 -14.13 -6.84 8.21
CA GLU A 60 -14.51 -8.19 7.73
C GLU A 60 -13.32 -9.12 7.48
N ASN A 61 -12.10 -8.57 7.39
CA ASN A 61 -10.88 -9.35 7.23
C ASN A 61 -9.79 -8.87 8.17
N ASN A 62 -9.17 -9.81 8.90
CA ASN A 62 -8.18 -9.50 9.93
C ASN A 62 -6.77 -9.23 9.39
N PHE A 63 -6.48 -9.62 8.16
CA PHE A 63 -5.15 -9.46 7.58
C PHE A 63 -5.02 -8.07 6.96
N VAL A 64 -4.32 -7.16 7.65
CA VAL A 64 -4.22 -5.74 7.29
C VAL A 64 -2.79 -5.41 6.86
N GLU A 65 -2.62 -5.02 5.58
CA GLU A 65 -1.31 -4.77 4.99
C GLU A 65 -1.07 -3.32 4.53
N ALA A 66 -2.12 -2.54 4.32
CA ALA A 66 -1.99 -1.16 3.88
C ALA A 66 -2.88 -0.21 4.67
N LEU A 67 -2.36 0.94 5.00
CA LEU A 67 -3.07 1.99 5.71
C LEU A 67 -2.75 3.35 5.09
N ILE A 68 -3.76 4.18 4.94
CA ILE A 68 -3.60 5.59 4.60
C ILE A 68 -4.73 6.41 5.24
N GLU A 69 -4.40 7.61 5.68
CA GLU A 69 -5.42 8.58 6.07
C GLU A 69 -5.83 9.41 4.85
N VAL A 70 -7.13 9.39 4.54
CA VAL A 70 -7.72 10.19 3.47
C VAL A 70 -8.79 11.07 4.10
N ASP A 71 -8.54 12.37 4.06
CA ASP A 71 -9.34 13.39 4.75
C ASP A 71 -9.44 13.07 6.27
N LYS A 72 -10.59 12.67 6.78
CA LYS A 72 -10.76 12.29 8.19
C LYS A 72 -10.83 10.79 8.42
N ASN A 73 -10.90 10.00 7.37
CA ASN A 73 -11.12 8.55 7.43
C ASN A 73 -9.81 7.79 7.28
N LEU A 74 -9.73 6.62 7.90
CA LEU A 74 -8.64 5.70 7.66
C LEU A 74 -9.07 4.67 6.60
N TRP A 75 -8.30 4.56 5.55
CA TRP A 75 -8.45 3.53 4.54
C TRP A 75 -7.60 2.34 4.90
N VAL A 76 -8.21 1.17 4.94
CA VAL A 76 -7.64 -0.07 5.46
C VAL A 76 -7.64 -1.11 4.36
N GLY A 77 -6.45 -1.40 3.83
CA GLY A 77 -6.23 -2.44 2.83
C GLY A 77 -6.02 -3.80 3.50
N THR A 78 -6.80 -4.76 3.08
CA THR A 78 -6.77 -6.14 3.57
C THR A 78 -6.48 -7.12 2.44
N ASN A 79 -6.34 -8.41 2.72
CA ASN A 79 -6.21 -9.42 1.67
C ASN A 79 -7.54 -9.83 1.01
N SER A 80 -8.64 -9.15 1.32
CA SER A 80 -9.95 -9.32 0.66
C SER A 80 -10.62 -7.99 0.28
N GLY A 81 -9.84 -6.96 0.01
CA GLY A 81 -10.34 -5.67 -0.45
C GLY A 81 -10.06 -4.50 0.49
N LEU A 82 -10.72 -3.40 0.22
CA LEU A 82 -10.52 -2.11 0.84
C LEU A 82 -11.68 -1.75 1.75
N TYR A 83 -11.37 -1.33 2.98
CA TYR A 83 -12.34 -0.87 3.97
C TYR A 83 -12.06 0.58 4.37
N ILE A 84 -13.12 1.30 4.70
CA ILE A 84 -13.07 2.66 5.22
C ILE A 84 -13.48 2.63 6.69
N TYR A 85 -12.59 3.07 7.57
CA TYR A 85 -12.90 3.31 8.97
C TYR A 85 -13.34 4.75 9.16
N ASP A 86 -14.58 4.92 9.56
CA ASP A 86 -15.18 6.20 9.93
C ASP A 86 -14.90 6.46 11.42
N ARG A 87 -14.17 7.55 11.69
CA ARG A 87 -13.75 7.92 13.04
C ARG A 87 -14.89 8.40 13.91
N ASP A 88 -15.86 9.09 13.32
CA ASP A 88 -16.96 9.70 14.06
C ASP A 88 -17.92 8.64 14.59
N THR A 89 -18.08 7.57 13.84
CA THR A 89 -18.97 6.45 14.21
C THR A 89 -18.25 5.23 14.77
N ASP A 90 -16.90 5.19 14.68
CA ASP A 90 -16.06 4.05 15.07
C ASP A 90 -16.45 2.75 14.35
N ARG A 91 -16.72 2.84 13.04
CA ARG A 91 -17.25 1.77 12.20
C ARG A 91 -16.45 1.57 10.93
N PHE A 92 -16.46 0.35 10.44
CA PHE A 92 -15.92 0.00 9.12
C PHE A 92 -17.05 -0.15 8.11
N SER A 93 -16.77 0.24 6.88
CA SER A 93 -17.57 -0.07 5.71
C SER A 93 -16.68 -0.56 4.58
N TYR A 94 -17.18 -1.47 3.77
CA TYR A 94 -16.49 -1.87 2.56
C TYR A 94 -16.45 -0.69 1.58
N PHE A 95 -15.33 -0.52 0.86
CA PHE A 95 -15.24 0.46 -0.21
C PHE A 95 -16.03 -0.04 -1.42
N ASP A 96 -17.26 0.43 -1.57
CA ASP A 96 -18.27 -0.08 -2.50
C ASP A 96 -18.23 0.56 -3.89
N LYS A 97 -17.22 1.40 -4.17
CA LYS A 97 -17.08 2.00 -5.50
C LYS A 97 -16.65 0.95 -6.51
N THR A 98 -17.24 1.05 -7.71
CA THR A 98 -16.93 0.18 -8.83
C THR A 98 -16.35 0.98 -10.00
N THR A 99 -15.59 0.31 -10.85
CA THR A 99 -15.22 0.87 -12.15
C THR A 99 -16.43 0.99 -13.07
N GLN A 100 -16.27 1.68 -14.20
CA GLN A 100 -17.31 1.71 -15.25
C GLN A 100 -17.72 0.33 -15.78
N TYR A 101 -16.92 -0.71 -15.53
CA TYR A 101 -17.21 -2.11 -15.88
C TYR A 101 -17.74 -2.94 -14.70
N ASN A 102 -18.18 -2.30 -13.61
CA ASN A 102 -18.67 -2.93 -12.40
C ASN A 102 -17.63 -3.82 -11.68
N VAL A 103 -16.34 -3.48 -11.76
CA VAL A 103 -15.29 -4.19 -11.04
C VAL A 103 -15.09 -3.57 -9.67
N TYR A 104 -15.19 -4.37 -8.62
CA TYR A 104 -14.86 -4.01 -7.24
C TYR A 104 -13.40 -4.32 -6.91
N ILE A 105 -12.85 -3.60 -5.94
CA ILE A 105 -11.54 -3.92 -5.38
C ILE A 105 -11.71 -5.08 -4.38
N SER A 106 -11.44 -6.30 -4.80
CA SER A 106 -11.69 -7.52 -4.02
C SER A 106 -10.43 -8.36 -3.77
N SER A 107 -9.31 -7.98 -4.38
CA SER A 107 -8.01 -8.63 -4.18
C SER A 107 -7.27 -8.04 -2.98
N GLU A 108 -6.22 -8.74 -2.58
CA GLU A 108 -5.27 -8.31 -1.55
C GLU A 108 -4.66 -6.94 -1.88
N ILE A 109 -4.72 -6.02 -0.92
CA ILE A 109 -4.20 -4.66 -1.04
C ILE A 109 -2.80 -4.61 -0.45
N LYS A 110 -1.80 -4.31 -1.26
CA LYS A 110 -0.40 -4.23 -0.83
C LYS A 110 0.03 -2.82 -0.44
N LYS A 111 -0.45 -1.82 -1.16
CA LYS A 111 -0.07 -0.42 -0.93
C LYS A 111 -1.18 0.52 -1.35
N ILE A 112 -1.29 1.61 -0.62
CA ILE A 112 -2.16 2.73 -0.97
C ILE A 112 -1.35 4.01 -0.82
N ILE A 113 -1.36 4.87 -1.85
CA ILE A 113 -0.75 6.19 -1.79
C ILE A 113 -1.73 7.26 -2.27
N LYS A 114 -1.62 8.47 -1.74
CA LYS A 114 -2.27 9.66 -2.27
C LYS A 114 -1.22 10.51 -2.96
N THR A 115 -1.41 10.73 -4.25
CA THR A 115 -0.51 11.53 -5.06
C THR A 115 -0.80 13.03 -4.90
N GLU A 116 0.14 13.88 -5.31
CA GLU A 116 0.04 15.34 -5.13
C GLU A 116 -1.18 15.95 -5.85
N ASN A 117 -1.58 15.38 -7.00
CA ASN A 117 -2.80 15.81 -7.72
C ASN A 117 -4.10 15.35 -7.01
N GLY A 118 -3.98 14.62 -5.88
CA GLY A 118 -5.07 14.19 -5.03
C GLY A 118 -5.68 12.84 -5.39
N LEU A 119 -5.17 12.15 -6.41
CA LEU A 119 -5.61 10.81 -6.77
C LEU A 119 -5.11 9.78 -5.75
N ILE A 120 -5.90 8.74 -5.53
CA ILE A 120 -5.55 7.64 -4.64
C ILE A 120 -5.24 6.42 -5.49
N TRP A 121 -4.02 5.95 -5.40
CA TRP A 121 -3.53 4.77 -6.08
C TRP A 121 -3.52 3.57 -5.14
N ILE A 122 -4.03 2.44 -5.60
CA ILE A 122 -4.24 1.24 -4.79
C ILE A 122 -3.63 0.05 -5.53
N ALA A 123 -2.55 -0.49 -4.98
CA ALA A 123 -1.86 -1.67 -5.49
C ALA A 123 -2.54 -2.94 -5.02
N THR A 124 -2.75 -3.90 -5.92
CA THR A 124 -3.37 -5.18 -5.58
C THR A 124 -2.57 -6.39 -6.11
N LEU A 125 -2.68 -7.51 -5.42
CA LEU A 125 -2.26 -8.81 -5.93
C LEU A 125 -3.43 -9.51 -6.60
N GLY A 126 -3.47 -9.46 -7.96
CA GLY A 126 -4.44 -10.17 -8.79
C GLY A 126 -5.33 -9.29 -9.65
N GLN A 127 -5.51 -8.00 -9.32
CA GLN A 127 -6.32 -7.07 -10.10
C GLN A 127 -5.53 -5.88 -10.68
N GLY A 128 -4.20 -5.89 -10.61
CA GLY A 128 -3.35 -4.76 -11.02
C GLY A 128 -3.40 -3.63 -10.01
N PHE A 129 -3.63 -2.42 -10.46
CA PHE A 129 -3.84 -1.29 -9.58
C PHE A 129 -5.09 -0.50 -9.94
N PHE A 130 -5.61 0.21 -8.95
CA PHE A 130 -6.73 1.10 -9.14
C PHE A 130 -6.31 2.54 -8.87
N ILE A 131 -6.99 3.47 -9.54
CA ILE A 131 -6.87 4.90 -9.28
C ILE A 131 -8.27 5.41 -8.95
N TYR A 132 -8.42 6.01 -7.78
CA TYR A 132 -9.65 6.64 -7.35
C TYR A 132 -9.47 8.15 -7.30
N ASP A 133 -10.38 8.88 -7.93
CA ASP A 133 -10.47 10.32 -7.82
C ASP A 133 -11.56 10.70 -6.80
N PRO A 134 -11.19 11.23 -5.63
CA PRO A 134 -12.16 11.61 -4.60
C PRO A 134 -13.09 12.78 -5.02
N LYS A 135 -12.67 13.60 -5.99
CA LYS A 135 -13.44 14.76 -6.44
C LYS A 135 -14.61 14.37 -7.35
N THR A 136 -14.37 13.38 -8.20
CA THR A 136 -15.36 12.88 -9.15
C THR A 136 -15.99 11.57 -8.73
N GLU A 137 -15.47 10.95 -7.67
CA GLU A 137 -15.84 9.62 -7.17
C GLU A 137 -15.67 8.51 -8.23
N VAL A 138 -14.79 8.72 -9.20
CA VAL A 138 -14.52 7.75 -10.27
C VAL A 138 -13.41 6.81 -9.85
N LEU A 139 -13.64 5.50 -9.97
CA LEU A 139 -12.67 4.44 -9.82
C LEU A 139 -12.29 3.90 -11.20
N THR A 140 -11.00 3.85 -11.49
CA THR A 140 -10.45 3.21 -12.69
C THR A 140 -9.53 2.07 -12.31
N GLN A 141 -9.55 1.00 -13.10
CA GLN A 141 -8.64 -0.14 -12.96
C GLN A 141 -7.63 -0.14 -14.10
N ASN A 142 -6.38 -0.42 -13.77
CA ASN A 142 -5.33 -0.68 -14.73
C ASN A 142 -4.68 -2.06 -14.43
N SER A 143 -4.89 -3.00 -15.34
CA SER A 143 -4.30 -4.35 -15.27
C SER A 143 -3.57 -4.73 -16.55
N VAL A 144 -3.44 -3.77 -17.51
CA VAL A 144 -2.93 -4.02 -18.85
C VAL A 144 -1.47 -4.47 -18.83
N GLN A 145 -0.66 -3.90 -17.90
CA GLN A 145 0.77 -4.22 -17.83
C GLN A 145 1.06 -5.35 -16.83
N THR A 146 0.33 -5.39 -15.71
CA THR A 146 0.52 -6.41 -14.69
C THR A 146 -0.72 -6.56 -13.81
N SER A 147 -0.97 -7.76 -13.33
CA SER A 147 -2.01 -8.02 -12.32
C SER A 147 -1.46 -8.07 -10.90
N PHE A 148 -0.14 -8.16 -10.72
CA PHE A 148 0.51 -8.38 -9.43
C PHE A 148 1.38 -7.18 -9.06
N VAL A 149 0.78 -6.19 -8.40
CA VAL A 149 1.44 -4.97 -7.93
C VAL A 149 1.73 -5.08 -6.45
N TRP A 150 3.01 -4.91 -6.08
CA TRP A 150 3.47 -5.07 -4.70
C TRP A 150 3.64 -3.75 -3.97
N ASP A 151 4.21 -2.76 -4.64
CA ASP A 151 4.49 -1.46 -4.01
C ASP A 151 4.30 -0.31 -5.01
N LEU A 152 4.10 0.89 -4.48
CA LEU A 152 3.89 2.14 -5.20
C LEU A 152 4.73 3.25 -4.59
N CYS A 153 5.37 4.08 -5.41
CA CYS A 153 5.91 5.35 -4.94
C CYS A 153 5.78 6.45 -6.00
N GLN A 154 5.66 7.70 -5.55
CA GLN A 154 5.63 8.87 -6.41
C GLN A 154 7.05 9.39 -6.64
N SER A 155 7.35 9.86 -7.86
CA SER A 155 8.59 10.55 -8.21
C SER A 155 8.81 11.82 -7.38
N ALA A 156 10.05 12.29 -7.31
CA ALA A 156 10.40 13.54 -6.61
C ALA A 156 9.74 14.76 -7.25
N ASP A 157 9.63 14.79 -8.58
CA ASP A 157 8.94 15.85 -9.34
C ASP A 157 7.42 15.73 -9.30
N ARG A 158 6.90 14.64 -8.68
CA ARG A 158 5.48 14.32 -8.48
C ARG A 158 4.65 14.10 -9.73
N LYS A 159 5.31 13.96 -10.89
CA LYS A 159 4.66 13.75 -12.19
C LYS A 159 4.58 12.29 -12.62
N ARG A 160 5.28 11.42 -11.90
CA ARG A 160 5.34 9.99 -12.21
C ARG A 160 4.98 9.16 -10.98
N VAL A 161 4.43 7.98 -11.24
CA VAL A 161 4.22 6.95 -10.23
C VAL A 161 4.94 5.69 -10.68
N TYR A 162 5.80 5.20 -9.82
CA TYR A 162 6.51 3.95 -10.03
C TYR A 162 5.75 2.83 -9.33
N ILE A 163 5.72 1.69 -10.00
CA ILE A 163 4.99 0.50 -9.56
C ILE A 163 5.94 -0.68 -9.58
N SER A 164 6.06 -1.36 -8.46
CA SER A 164 6.77 -2.63 -8.40
C SER A 164 5.84 -3.78 -8.80
N SER A 165 6.27 -4.59 -9.75
CA SER A 165 5.56 -5.77 -10.23
C SER A 165 6.36 -7.03 -9.98
N LEU A 166 5.68 -8.10 -9.56
CA LEU A 166 6.32 -9.41 -9.42
C LEU A 166 6.72 -10.05 -10.76
N GLN A 167 6.11 -9.61 -11.86
CA GLN A 167 6.29 -10.21 -13.18
C GLN A 167 7.10 -9.33 -14.11
N GLU A 168 6.88 -8.01 -14.05
CA GLU A 168 7.36 -7.06 -15.06
C GLU A 168 8.51 -6.17 -14.55
N GLY A 169 8.88 -6.29 -13.27
CA GLY A 169 9.91 -5.47 -12.65
C GLY A 169 9.40 -4.10 -12.21
N LEU A 170 10.07 -3.01 -12.62
CA LEU A 170 9.68 -1.64 -12.28
C LEU A 170 8.97 -0.97 -13.45
N LEU A 171 7.71 -0.63 -13.26
CA LEU A 171 6.88 0.08 -14.21
C LEU A 171 6.77 1.55 -13.85
N CYS A 172 6.70 2.43 -14.85
CA CYS A 172 6.52 3.86 -14.68
C CYS A 172 5.28 4.34 -15.40
N PHE A 173 4.46 5.11 -14.69
CA PHE A 173 3.25 5.76 -15.20
C PHE A 173 3.33 7.27 -14.97
N ASP A 174 2.58 8.04 -15.73
CA ASP A 174 2.34 9.44 -15.38
C ASP A 174 1.38 9.54 -14.17
N GLU A 175 1.23 10.73 -13.63
CA GLU A 175 0.39 11.01 -12.46
C GLU A 175 -1.11 10.70 -12.65
N ASN A 176 -1.56 10.48 -13.90
CA ASN A 176 -2.94 10.17 -14.26
C ASN A 176 -3.15 8.69 -14.64
N GLY A 177 -2.11 7.87 -14.57
CA GLY A 177 -2.19 6.43 -14.83
C GLY A 177 -1.92 6.00 -16.25
N LYS A 178 -1.39 6.89 -17.11
CA LYS A 178 -0.92 6.51 -18.43
C LYS A 178 0.44 5.84 -18.32
N PHE A 179 0.57 4.64 -18.87
CA PHE A 179 1.84 3.92 -18.94
C PHE A 179 2.89 4.70 -19.74
N LEU A 180 4.09 4.79 -19.22
CA LEU A 180 5.23 5.46 -19.84
C LEU A 180 6.28 4.46 -20.30
N ARG A 181 6.76 3.61 -19.39
CA ARG A 181 7.81 2.60 -19.70
C ARG A 181 7.96 1.54 -18.61
N THR A 182 8.70 0.49 -18.94
CA THR A 182 9.25 -0.48 -18.00
C THR A 182 10.75 -0.25 -17.86
N TYR A 183 11.27 -0.36 -16.64
CA TYR A 183 12.69 -0.42 -16.36
C TYR A 183 13.08 -1.88 -16.12
N GLU A 184 13.98 -2.37 -16.96
CA GLU A 184 14.57 -3.70 -16.77
C GLU A 184 15.58 -3.62 -15.62
N ILE A 185 15.33 -4.36 -14.56
CA ILE A 185 16.27 -4.49 -13.46
C ILE A 185 17.14 -5.69 -13.76
N SER A 186 18.40 -5.42 -14.11
CA SER A 186 19.37 -6.44 -14.45
C SER A 186 19.74 -7.23 -13.21
N LEU A 187 19.13 -8.41 -13.07
CA LEU A 187 19.44 -9.37 -12.02
C LEU A 187 20.38 -10.45 -12.59
N ASP A 188 21.20 -11.04 -11.73
CA ASP A 188 22.12 -12.09 -12.11
C ASP A 188 21.36 -13.23 -12.84
N ILE A 189 21.80 -13.57 -14.06
CA ILE A 189 21.10 -14.38 -15.07
C ILE A 189 20.73 -15.81 -14.59
N ASN A 190 21.21 -16.20 -13.41
CA ASN A 190 21.03 -17.55 -12.85
C ASN A 190 19.95 -17.66 -11.75
N ALA A 191 19.26 -16.58 -11.40
CA ALA A 191 18.24 -16.64 -10.38
C ALA A 191 16.85 -16.78 -11.01
N SER A 192 16.13 -17.86 -10.68
CA SER A 192 14.73 -18.09 -11.08
C SER A 192 13.75 -17.01 -10.61
N ASP A 193 14.21 -16.07 -9.79
CA ASP A 193 13.44 -14.98 -9.18
C ASP A 193 13.78 -13.60 -9.77
N SER A 194 14.29 -13.56 -10.99
CA SER A 194 14.99 -12.42 -11.59
C SER A 194 14.16 -11.15 -11.86
N TYR A 195 12.84 -11.15 -11.68
CA TYR A 195 12.00 -9.99 -12.00
C TYR A 195 11.19 -9.44 -10.80
N LYS A 196 11.32 -10.04 -9.62
CA LYS A 196 10.50 -9.68 -8.46
C LYS A 196 11.03 -8.42 -7.79
N VAL A 197 10.43 -7.29 -8.07
CA VAL A 197 10.61 -6.06 -7.30
C VAL A 197 9.63 -6.07 -6.13
N ASN A 198 10.17 -6.13 -4.91
CA ASN A 198 9.37 -6.31 -3.69
C ASN A 198 9.05 -4.99 -2.98
N CYS A 199 9.91 -4.00 -3.10
CA CYS A 199 9.69 -2.69 -2.48
C CYS A 199 10.39 -1.61 -3.30
N ILE A 200 9.80 -0.43 -3.29
CA ILE A 200 10.34 0.77 -3.92
C ILE A 200 10.13 1.98 -3.02
N GLN A 201 11.11 2.87 -3.00
CA GLN A 201 11.01 4.09 -2.21
C GLN A 201 11.73 5.23 -2.91
N ASN A 202 11.09 6.40 -2.99
CA ASN A 202 11.79 7.62 -3.37
C ASN A 202 12.59 8.15 -2.18
N ILE A 203 13.88 8.31 -2.36
CA ILE A 203 14.78 8.89 -1.37
C ILE A 203 15.66 9.92 -2.08
N ASP A 204 15.53 11.18 -1.71
CA ASP A 204 16.31 12.32 -2.22
C ASP A 204 16.29 12.48 -3.75
N GLY A 205 15.22 12.04 -4.40
CA GLY A 205 15.02 12.15 -5.85
C GLY A 205 15.50 10.97 -6.65
N ASP A 206 15.89 9.89 -6.01
CA ASP A 206 16.21 8.61 -6.63
C ASP A 206 15.19 7.54 -6.18
N ILE A 207 14.89 6.59 -7.05
CA ILE A 207 14.04 5.44 -6.70
C ILE A 207 14.93 4.28 -6.28
N TRP A 208 14.87 3.97 -5.00
CA TRP A 208 15.51 2.78 -4.45
C TRP A 208 14.63 1.57 -4.62
N ILE A 209 15.21 0.47 -5.07
CA ILE A 209 14.52 -0.72 -5.54
C ILE A 209 15.08 -1.93 -4.83
N GLY A 210 14.27 -2.56 -4.00
CA GLY A 210 14.56 -3.85 -3.40
C GLY A 210 13.97 -4.99 -4.26
N ALA A 211 14.82 -5.86 -4.77
CA ALA A 211 14.40 -6.93 -5.67
C ALA A 211 15.05 -8.28 -5.33
N GLY A 212 14.35 -9.37 -5.61
CA GLY A 212 14.82 -10.75 -5.55
C GLY A 212 15.55 -11.13 -4.26
N SER A 213 16.51 -12.03 -4.36
CA SER A 213 17.36 -12.44 -3.26
C SER A 213 18.57 -11.50 -3.15
N ASN A 214 18.45 -10.45 -2.33
CA ASN A 214 19.54 -9.56 -1.90
C ASN A 214 19.99 -8.47 -2.89
N LEU A 215 19.16 -8.06 -3.85
CA LEU A 215 19.49 -6.95 -4.72
C LEU A 215 18.88 -5.65 -4.20
N LEU A 216 19.72 -4.61 -4.11
CA LEU A 216 19.33 -3.23 -3.92
C LEU A 216 19.87 -2.44 -5.10
N SER A 217 18.98 -1.85 -5.89
CA SER A 217 19.31 -1.01 -7.03
C SER A 217 18.77 0.39 -6.81
N ARG A 218 19.34 1.35 -7.55
CA ARG A 218 18.92 2.74 -7.52
C ARG A 218 18.68 3.25 -8.94
N LEU A 219 17.51 3.79 -9.19
CA LEU A 219 17.19 4.52 -10.41
C LEU A 219 17.37 6.03 -10.15
N ASP A 220 18.35 6.64 -10.79
CA ASP A 220 18.48 8.10 -10.84
C ASP A 220 17.39 8.67 -11.77
N GLU A 221 16.43 9.42 -11.21
CA GLU A 221 15.30 9.95 -11.98
C GLU A 221 15.69 11.01 -13.03
N ARG A 222 16.88 11.60 -12.94
CA ARG A 222 17.35 12.62 -13.89
C ARG A 222 18.02 12.01 -15.11
N THR A 223 18.84 10.98 -14.89
CA THR A 223 19.60 10.31 -15.95
C THR A 223 18.88 9.07 -16.49
N GLU A 224 17.88 8.57 -15.75
CA GLU A 224 17.16 7.32 -15.99
C GLU A 224 18.09 6.08 -16.00
N ALA A 225 19.26 6.20 -15.39
CA ALA A 225 20.21 5.10 -15.22
C ALA A 225 19.87 4.30 -13.95
N ILE A 226 20.08 2.98 -14.02
CA ILE A 226 19.96 2.06 -12.88
C ILE A 226 21.35 1.57 -12.52
N ASP A 227 21.73 1.67 -11.25
CA ASP A 227 22.98 1.18 -10.65
C ASP A 227 22.72 0.40 -9.34
#